data_4b8fc8c81b4e128179e7b637f8f5cef0
#
_entry.id   4b8fc8c81b4e128179e7b637f8f5cef0
#
_cell.length_a   1.000
_cell.length_b   1.000
_cell.length_c   1.000
_cell.angle_alpha   90.00
_cell.angle_beta   90.00
_cell.angle_gamma   90.00
#
_symmetry.space_group_name_H-M   'P 1'
#
loop_
_entity.id
_entity.type
_entity.pdbx_description
1 polymer ?
#
loop_
_entity_poly.entity_id
_entity_poly.type
_entity_poly.pdbx_seq_one_letter_code
_entity_poly.pdbx_strand_id
1 'polypeptide(L)'
;MIHLVLLSGGSGTRLWPLSNSTRSKQFLKVLRDADGNHVSMVQRVFGQIGSVDADIDITVATCSSQQESIRRQVEGGYALVLEPERRDTAPAIMLACASLALEQGAGTDDTVIVMPIDSYADQAYYDSVVRLDEAVQSDFAELVLMGVQPTYPSGTYGYIVPATGEGWP
;
A
#
# COMPACT_ATOMS: atom_id res chain seq x y z
N MET A 1 6.58 13.46 -9.43
CA MET A 1 5.48 13.33 -8.45
C MET A 1 5.45 11.90 -7.92
N ILE A 2 4.99 11.68 -6.67
CA ILE A 2 4.88 10.34 -6.08
C ILE A 2 3.42 9.86 -6.17
N HIS A 3 3.19 8.76 -6.88
CA HIS A 3 1.90 8.07 -6.90
C HIS A 3 1.98 6.82 -6.03
N LEU A 4 1.26 6.79 -4.92
CA LEU A 4 1.24 5.68 -3.98
C LEU A 4 0.01 4.80 -4.23
N VAL A 5 0.22 3.59 -4.71
CA VAL A 5 -0.82 2.58 -4.94
C VAL A 5 -0.94 1.69 -3.70
N LEU A 6 -2.06 1.77 -3.01
CA LEU A 6 -2.40 0.92 -1.86
C LEU A 6 -3.22 -0.29 -2.34
N LEU A 7 -2.65 -1.48 -2.21
CA LEU A 7 -3.33 -2.73 -2.57
C LEU A 7 -4.26 -3.20 -1.43
N SER A 8 -5.56 -3.28 -1.71
CA SER A 8 -6.61 -3.68 -0.75
C SER A 8 -7.38 -4.92 -1.21
N GLY A 9 -6.73 -5.88 -1.85
CA GLY A 9 -7.38 -7.05 -2.48
C GLY A 9 -7.69 -8.25 -1.57
N GLY A 10 -7.28 -8.28 -0.30
CA GLY A 10 -7.39 -9.45 0.59
C GLY A 10 -8.84 -9.83 0.93
N SER A 11 -9.19 -11.13 0.88
CA SER A 11 -10.51 -11.64 1.30
C SER A 11 -10.76 -11.53 2.80
N GLY A 12 -9.71 -11.38 3.60
CA GLY A 12 -9.78 -11.12 5.04
C GLY A 12 -10.37 -12.25 5.89
N THR A 13 -10.60 -13.44 5.34
CA THR A 13 -11.32 -14.56 6.01
C THR A 13 -10.54 -15.18 7.17
N ARG A 14 -9.24 -14.91 7.30
CA ARG A 14 -8.35 -15.50 8.32
C ARG A 14 -8.69 -15.08 9.76
N LEU A 15 -9.44 -14.01 9.96
CA LEU A 15 -9.87 -13.52 11.28
C LEU A 15 -11.35 -13.83 11.56
N TRP A 16 -11.91 -14.87 10.91
CA TRP A 16 -13.28 -15.29 11.24
C TRP A 16 -13.41 -15.61 12.75
N PRO A 17 -14.50 -15.21 13.44
CA PRO A 17 -15.73 -14.58 12.92
C PRO A 17 -15.68 -13.04 12.83
N LEU A 18 -14.58 -12.38 13.17
CA LEU A 18 -14.44 -10.93 13.14
C LEU A 18 -14.45 -10.38 11.71
N SER A 19 -13.87 -11.13 10.77
CA SER A 19 -13.87 -10.80 9.34
C SER A 19 -14.64 -11.84 8.52
N ASN A 20 -15.20 -11.42 7.40
CA ASN A 20 -15.91 -12.25 6.42
C ASN A 20 -15.73 -11.68 5.00
N SER A 21 -16.41 -12.25 4.00
CA SER A 21 -16.31 -11.83 2.59
C SER A 21 -16.72 -10.38 2.32
N THR A 22 -17.61 -9.82 3.14
CA THR A 22 -18.09 -8.44 3.02
C THR A 22 -17.38 -7.48 3.96
N ARG A 23 -16.77 -7.97 5.04
CA ARG A 23 -16.04 -7.20 6.05
C ARG A 23 -14.63 -7.73 6.21
N SER A 24 -13.74 -7.28 5.34
CA SER A 24 -12.33 -7.69 5.35
C SER A 24 -11.57 -7.13 6.55
N LYS A 25 -10.48 -7.81 6.95
CA LYS A 25 -9.69 -7.52 8.17
C LYS A 25 -9.23 -6.06 8.29
N GLN A 26 -8.86 -5.43 7.18
CA GLN A 26 -8.32 -4.06 7.14
C GLN A 26 -9.35 -2.99 7.54
N PHE A 27 -10.66 -3.31 7.53
CA PHE A 27 -11.75 -2.41 7.93
C PHE A 27 -12.22 -2.59 9.36
N LEU A 28 -11.65 -3.56 10.10
CA LEU A 28 -12.00 -3.79 11.51
C LEU A 28 -11.35 -2.70 12.38
N LYS A 29 -12.17 -1.99 13.16
CA LYS A 29 -11.71 -0.98 14.13
C LYS A 29 -11.21 -1.63 15.42
N VAL A 30 -10.10 -2.37 15.32
CA VAL A 30 -9.49 -3.12 16.43
C VAL A 30 -8.18 -2.52 16.93
N LEU A 31 -7.65 -1.53 16.19
CA LEU A 31 -6.45 -0.80 16.58
C LEU A 31 -6.82 0.43 17.41
N ARG A 32 -5.83 1.04 18.04
CA ARG A 32 -5.98 2.31 18.72
C ARG A 32 -5.05 3.35 18.11
N ASP A 33 -5.55 4.57 17.96
CA ASP A 33 -4.73 5.74 17.62
C ASP A 33 -4.05 6.32 18.88
N ALA A 34 -3.32 7.42 18.70
CA ALA A 34 -2.62 8.11 19.78
C ALA A 34 -3.56 8.66 20.87
N ASP A 35 -4.80 8.99 20.51
CA ASP A 35 -5.83 9.52 21.40
C ASP A 35 -6.65 8.40 22.06
N GLY A 36 -6.36 7.12 21.76
CA GLY A 36 -7.03 5.95 22.29
C GLY A 36 -8.33 5.56 21.59
N ASN A 37 -8.71 6.23 20.49
CA ASN A 37 -9.89 5.90 19.70
C ASN A 37 -9.67 4.60 18.91
N HIS A 38 -10.75 3.87 18.70
CA HIS A 38 -10.70 2.68 17.86
C HIS A 38 -10.64 3.03 16.37
N VAL A 39 -9.57 2.61 15.71
CA VAL A 39 -9.34 2.82 14.28
C VAL A 39 -9.12 1.50 13.56
N SER A 40 -9.39 1.48 12.26
CA SER A 40 -9.07 0.38 11.38
C SER A 40 -7.64 0.48 10.84
N MET A 41 -7.14 -0.60 10.24
CA MET A 41 -5.85 -0.58 9.54
C MET A 41 -5.84 0.46 8.42
N VAL A 42 -6.93 0.56 7.65
CA VAL A 42 -7.06 1.55 6.58
C VAL A 42 -6.90 2.97 7.12
N GLN A 43 -7.64 3.31 8.19
CA GLN A 43 -7.55 4.63 8.81
C GLN A 43 -6.13 4.93 9.35
N ARG A 44 -5.50 3.93 9.99
CA ARG A 44 -4.13 4.05 10.47
C ARG A 44 -3.14 4.33 9.33
N VAL A 45 -3.18 3.54 8.24
CA VAL A 45 -2.29 3.68 7.09
C VAL A 45 -2.43 5.07 6.45
N PHE A 46 -3.66 5.53 6.23
CA PHE A 46 -3.88 6.88 5.69
C PHE A 46 -3.36 7.98 6.62
N GLY A 47 -3.53 7.84 7.93
CA GLY A 47 -2.97 8.79 8.90
C GLY A 47 -1.44 8.82 8.88
N GLN A 48 -0.78 7.66 8.75
CA GLN A 48 0.67 7.57 8.68
C GLN A 48 1.23 8.14 7.36
N ILE A 49 0.56 7.86 6.22
CA ILE A 49 0.94 8.45 4.93
C ILE A 49 0.75 9.97 4.95
N GLY A 50 -0.37 10.46 5.53
CA GLY A 50 -0.61 11.90 5.68
C GLY A 50 0.38 12.63 6.59
N SER A 51 1.20 11.88 7.35
CA SER A 51 2.28 12.43 8.19
C SER A 51 3.65 12.40 7.50
N VAL A 52 3.75 11.83 6.30
CA VAL A 52 4.98 11.86 5.49
C VAL A 52 5.16 13.28 4.92
N ASP A 53 6.37 13.82 5.04
CA ASP A 53 6.71 15.14 4.51
C ASP A 53 7.00 15.08 3.01
N ALA A 54 5.98 14.77 2.23
CA ALA A 54 6.03 14.72 0.77
C ALA A 54 4.64 14.89 0.17
N ASP A 55 4.59 15.37 -1.08
CA ASP A 55 3.36 15.42 -1.86
C ASP A 55 3.11 14.07 -2.52
N ILE A 56 2.09 13.36 -2.04
CA ILE A 56 1.79 11.98 -2.43
C ILE A 56 0.34 11.87 -2.91
N ASP A 57 0.18 11.49 -4.17
CA ASP A 57 -1.13 11.11 -4.71
C ASP A 57 -1.44 9.66 -4.37
N ILE A 58 -2.56 9.42 -3.67
CA ILE A 58 -2.95 8.09 -3.22
C ILE A 58 -3.98 7.49 -4.17
N THR A 59 -3.71 6.28 -4.65
CA THR A 59 -4.66 5.43 -5.38
C THR A 59 -4.87 4.13 -4.62
N VAL A 60 -6.13 3.77 -4.33
CA VAL A 60 -6.46 2.49 -3.68
C VAL A 60 -6.97 1.51 -4.74
N ALA A 61 -6.24 0.44 -4.97
CA ALA A 61 -6.67 -0.69 -5.81
C ALA A 61 -7.44 -1.70 -4.94
N THR A 62 -8.71 -1.92 -5.27
CA THR A 62 -9.61 -2.75 -4.47
C THR A 62 -10.70 -3.39 -5.31
N CYS A 63 -11.51 -4.27 -4.73
CA CYS A 63 -12.69 -4.82 -5.39
C CYS A 63 -13.96 -4.02 -5.06
N SER A 64 -14.99 -4.14 -5.92
CA SER A 64 -16.26 -3.43 -5.78
C SER A 64 -16.93 -3.62 -4.42
N SER A 65 -16.81 -4.81 -3.82
CA SER A 65 -17.42 -5.11 -2.51
C SER A 65 -16.77 -4.36 -1.34
N GLN A 66 -15.58 -3.80 -1.51
CA GLN A 66 -14.86 -3.04 -0.47
C GLN A 66 -14.96 -1.53 -0.66
N GLN A 67 -15.39 -1.06 -1.82
CA GLN A 67 -15.47 0.36 -2.16
C GLN A 67 -16.20 1.19 -1.09
N GLU A 68 -17.38 0.75 -0.69
CA GLU A 68 -18.19 1.45 0.31
C GLU A 68 -17.50 1.49 1.69
N SER A 69 -16.79 0.42 2.06
CA SER A 69 -16.06 0.36 3.32
C SER A 69 -14.91 1.37 3.37
N ILE A 70 -14.21 1.57 2.26
CA ILE A 70 -13.15 2.59 2.14
C ILE A 70 -13.78 3.97 2.27
N ARG A 71 -14.81 4.29 1.46
CA ARG A 71 -15.45 5.61 1.46
C ARG A 71 -16.02 6.04 2.82
N ARG A 72 -16.48 5.08 3.63
CA ARG A 72 -16.98 5.35 4.99
C ARG A 72 -15.90 5.60 6.02
N GLN A 73 -14.67 5.16 5.76
CA GLN A 73 -13.61 5.20 6.76
C GLN A 73 -12.51 6.21 6.46
N VAL A 74 -12.40 6.63 5.21
CA VAL A 74 -11.41 7.60 4.74
C VAL A 74 -12.13 8.72 3.99
N GLU A 75 -11.91 9.95 4.43
CA GLU A 75 -12.51 11.13 3.83
C GLU A 75 -11.57 11.74 2.79
N GLY A 76 -11.92 11.60 1.49
CA GLY A 76 -11.25 12.30 0.39
C GLY A 76 -9.75 11.99 0.20
N GLY A 77 -9.13 12.73 -0.73
CA GLY A 77 -7.68 12.69 -0.93
C GLY A 77 -7.13 11.40 -1.55
N TYR A 78 -7.95 10.61 -2.25
CA TYR A 78 -7.52 9.39 -2.94
C TYR A 78 -8.38 9.07 -4.15
N ALA A 79 -7.78 8.38 -5.14
CA ALA A 79 -8.50 7.76 -6.24
C ALA A 79 -8.81 6.28 -5.93
N LEU A 80 -9.84 5.73 -6.58
CA LEU A 80 -10.20 4.31 -6.49
C LEU A 80 -10.04 3.63 -7.84
N VAL A 81 -9.32 2.52 -7.87
CA VAL A 81 -9.25 1.60 -8.99
C VAL A 81 -9.93 0.30 -8.59
N LEU A 82 -11.01 -0.06 -9.27
CA LEU A 82 -11.81 -1.22 -8.95
C LEU A 82 -11.44 -2.39 -9.84
N GLU A 83 -10.90 -3.44 -9.21
CA GLU A 83 -10.66 -4.72 -9.88
C GLU A 83 -12.01 -5.39 -10.24
N PRO A 84 -12.28 -5.69 -11.52
CA PRO A 84 -13.51 -6.40 -11.91
C PRO A 84 -13.53 -7.83 -11.38
N GLU A 85 -12.36 -8.46 -11.30
CA GLU A 85 -12.12 -9.78 -10.72
C GLU A 85 -10.79 -9.78 -9.97
N ARG A 86 -10.72 -10.55 -8.88
CA ARG A 86 -9.46 -10.75 -8.14
C ARG A 86 -8.55 -11.69 -8.91
N ARG A 87 -7.36 -11.21 -9.30
CA ARG A 87 -6.36 -11.96 -10.06
C ARG A 87 -4.96 -11.82 -9.50
N ASP A 88 -4.85 -11.73 -8.18
CA ASP A 88 -3.61 -11.52 -7.43
C ASP A 88 -2.91 -10.17 -7.70
N THR A 89 -1.67 -10.05 -7.23
CA THR A 89 -0.95 -8.78 -7.13
C THR A 89 -0.60 -8.17 -8.48
N ALA A 90 -0.04 -8.94 -9.41
CA ALA A 90 0.46 -8.38 -10.67
C ALA A 90 -0.64 -7.73 -11.52
N PRO A 91 -1.81 -8.36 -11.77
CA PRO A 91 -2.91 -7.70 -12.49
C PRO A 91 -3.47 -6.48 -11.76
N ALA A 92 -3.51 -6.47 -10.44
CA ALA A 92 -3.95 -5.30 -9.65
C ALA A 92 -3.00 -4.11 -9.85
N ILE A 93 -1.67 -4.35 -9.82
CA ILE A 93 -0.65 -3.32 -10.10
C ILE A 93 -0.79 -2.82 -11.53
N MET A 94 -0.89 -3.72 -12.51
CA MET A 94 -1.04 -3.33 -13.93
C MET A 94 -2.28 -2.45 -14.16
N LEU A 95 -3.42 -2.81 -13.55
CA LEU A 95 -4.64 -2.04 -13.64
C LEU A 95 -4.48 -0.65 -12.99
N ALA A 96 -3.85 -0.58 -11.82
CA ALA A 96 -3.59 0.68 -11.15
C ALA A 96 -2.65 1.58 -11.98
N CYS A 97 -1.56 1.05 -12.51
CA CYS A 97 -0.65 1.80 -13.38
C CYS A 97 -1.34 2.29 -14.67
N ALA A 98 -2.20 1.46 -15.27
CA ALA A 98 -2.99 1.87 -16.43
C ALA A 98 -3.95 3.03 -16.10
N SER A 99 -4.62 2.97 -14.95
CA SER A 99 -5.50 4.07 -14.48
C SER A 99 -4.70 5.34 -14.18
N LEU A 100 -3.53 5.23 -13.54
CA LEU A 100 -2.64 6.37 -13.31
C LEU A 100 -2.28 7.08 -14.62
N ALA A 101 -1.83 6.31 -15.62
CA ALA A 101 -1.38 6.86 -16.89
C ALA A 101 -2.52 7.39 -17.77
N LEU A 102 -3.68 6.71 -17.82
CA LEU A 102 -4.75 7.01 -18.77
C LEU A 102 -5.83 7.94 -18.21
N GLU A 103 -6.04 7.92 -16.90
CA GLU A 103 -7.17 8.61 -16.27
C GLU A 103 -6.74 9.67 -15.25
N GLN A 104 -5.58 9.51 -14.62
CA GLN A 104 -5.12 10.39 -13.55
C GLN A 104 -3.97 11.32 -13.99
N GLY A 105 -3.48 11.17 -15.24
CA GLY A 105 -2.51 12.08 -15.83
C GLY A 105 -1.07 11.91 -15.31
N ALA A 106 -0.74 10.75 -14.75
CA ALA A 106 0.62 10.44 -14.33
C ALA A 106 1.59 10.49 -15.54
N GLY A 107 2.70 11.18 -15.36
CA GLY A 107 3.75 11.31 -16.36
C GLY A 107 4.73 10.13 -16.34
N THR A 108 5.57 10.06 -17.40
CA THR A 108 6.60 9.02 -17.51
C THR A 108 7.72 9.15 -16.50
N ASP A 109 7.90 10.35 -15.95
CA ASP A 109 8.95 10.66 -14.98
C ASP A 109 8.44 10.60 -13.53
N ASP A 110 7.16 10.23 -13.33
CA ASP A 110 6.58 10.09 -12.02
C ASP A 110 6.92 8.73 -11.40
N THR A 111 7.13 8.70 -10.10
CA THR A 111 7.42 7.46 -9.38
C THR A 111 6.13 6.80 -8.93
N VAL A 112 5.95 5.52 -9.26
CA VAL A 112 4.83 4.71 -8.76
C VAL A 112 5.32 3.77 -7.67
N ILE A 113 4.82 3.96 -6.45
CA ILE A 113 5.14 3.12 -5.28
C ILE A 113 3.93 2.25 -4.96
N VAL A 114 4.17 0.96 -4.77
CA VAL A 114 3.11 -0.02 -4.48
C VAL A 114 3.29 -0.58 -3.08
N MET A 115 2.27 -0.46 -2.23
CA MET A 115 2.27 -0.96 -0.85
C MET A 115 0.97 -1.71 -0.52
N PRO A 116 1.02 -2.73 0.36
CA PRO A 116 -0.21 -3.31 0.90
C PRO A 116 -0.85 -2.40 1.96
N ILE A 117 -2.18 -2.25 1.91
CA ILE A 117 -2.94 -1.42 2.87
C ILE A 117 -3.07 -2.07 4.27
N ASP A 118 -2.68 -3.31 4.41
CA ASP A 118 -2.89 -4.10 5.63
C ASP A 118 -1.60 -4.35 6.44
N SER A 119 -0.53 -3.65 6.12
CA SER A 119 0.74 -3.72 6.86
C SER A 119 0.68 -2.91 8.15
N TYR A 120 0.93 -3.58 9.28
CA TYR A 120 1.13 -2.90 10.56
C TYR A 120 2.61 -2.55 10.70
N ALA A 121 2.94 -1.29 10.49
CA ALA A 121 4.29 -0.77 10.54
C ALA A 121 4.36 0.53 11.37
N ASP A 122 5.54 0.93 11.77
CA ASP A 122 5.81 2.23 12.39
C ASP A 122 5.88 3.36 11.34
N GLN A 123 6.05 4.59 11.79
CA GLN A 123 6.12 5.75 10.90
C GLN A 123 7.33 5.68 9.96
N ALA A 124 8.47 5.18 10.44
CA ALA A 124 9.70 5.09 9.64
C ALA A 124 9.55 4.23 8.38
N TYR A 125 8.65 3.22 8.41
CA TYR A 125 8.31 2.45 7.22
C TYR A 125 7.62 3.31 6.16
N TYR A 126 6.70 4.21 6.55
CA TYR A 126 6.02 5.10 5.62
C TYR A 126 6.92 6.25 5.18
N ASP A 127 7.80 6.74 6.04
CA ASP A 127 8.80 7.76 5.66
C ASP A 127 9.80 7.23 4.62
N SER A 128 9.99 5.91 4.53
CA SER A 128 10.83 5.29 3.50
C SER A 128 10.28 5.42 2.08
N VAL A 129 9.01 5.82 1.91
CA VAL A 129 8.40 6.13 0.59
C VAL A 129 9.22 7.21 -0.13
N VAL A 130 9.64 8.26 0.59
CA VAL A 130 10.49 9.33 0.03
C VAL A 130 11.83 8.78 -0.45
N ARG A 131 12.45 7.89 0.34
CA ARG A 131 13.72 7.26 -0.03
C ARG A 131 13.60 6.34 -1.26
N LEU A 132 12.45 5.68 -1.44
CA LEU A 132 12.19 4.89 -2.65
C LEU A 132 12.10 5.79 -3.88
N ASP A 133 11.42 6.93 -3.76
CA ASP A 133 11.36 7.93 -4.82
C ASP A 133 12.77 8.47 -5.16
N GLU A 134 13.54 8.89 -4.17
CA GLU A 134 14.92 9.33 -4.34
C GLU A 134 15.78 8.30 -5.09
N ALA A 135 15.65 7.01 -4.74
CA ALA A 135 16.39 5.95 -5.38
C ALA A 135 16.04 5.78 -6.87
N VAL A 136 14.76 5.87 -7.22
CA VAL A 136 14.30 5.83 -8.61
C VAL A 136 14.74 7.08 -9.37
N GLN A 137 14.55 8.27 -8.80
CA GLN A 137 14.88 9.54 -9.43
C GLN A 137 16.39 9.75 -9.64
N SER A 138 17.23 9.03 -8.88
CA SER A 138 18.69 9.07 -9.04
C SER A 138 19.23 8.13 -10.13
N ASP A 139 18.35 7.51 -10.94
CA ASP A 139 18.70 6.49 -11.95
C ASP A 139 19.47 5.28 -11.36
N PHE A 140 19.32 5.02 -10.06
CA PHE A 140 19.94 3.85 -9.41
C PHE A 140 19.41 2.54 -9.99
N ALA A 141 18.10 2.46 -10.20
CA ALA A 141 17.45 1.31 -10.84
C ALA A 141 16.04 1.70 -11.31
N GLU A 142 15.55 1.06 -12.37
CA GLU A 142 14.17 1.21 -12.86
C GLU A 142 13.14 0.57 -11.91
N LEU A 143 13.55 -0.38 -11.10
CA LEU A 143 12.72 -1.06 -10.09
C LEU A 143 13.49 -1.16 -8.77
N VAL A 144 12.89 -0.56 -7.73
CA VAL A 144 13.45 -0.55 -6.38
C VAL A 144 12.53 -1.32 -5.43
N LEU A 145 13.09 -2.18 -4.60
CA LEU A 145 12.35 -2.95 -3.61
C LEU A 145 12.82 -2.59 -2.20
N MET A 146 11.87 -2.35 -1.30
CA MET A 146 12.16 -2.21 0.11
C MET A 146 12.23 -3.59 0.77
N GLY A 147 13.41 -3.97 1.25
CA GLY A 147 13.61 -5.19 2.04
C GLY A 147 13.41 -4.95 3.53
N VAL A 148 12.86 -5.94 4.23
CA VAL A 148 12.77 -5.96 5.69
C VAL A 148 13.67 -7.06 6.23
N GLN A 149 14.46 -6.76 7.25
CA GLN A 149 15.34 -7.77 7.88
C GLN A 149 14.49 -8.88 8.50
N PRO A 150 14.72 -10.14 8.11
CA PRO A 150 13.99 -11.26 8.68
C PRO A 150 14.38 -11.47 10.15
N THR A 151 13.37 -11.61 11.03
CA THR A 151 13.57 -11.89 12.46
C THR A 151 13.59 -13.38 12.77
N TYR A 152 13.11 -14.21 11.85
CA TYR A 152 13.12 -15.68 11.92
C TYR A 152 13.05 -16.27 10.51
N PRO A 153 13.54 -17.50 10.28
CA PRO A 153 13.39 -18.17 8.99
C PRO A 153 11.91 -18.52 8.73
N SER A 154 11.41 -18.16 7.57
CA SER A 154 10.03 -18.44 7.15
C SER A 154 10.01 -19.12 5.78
N GLY A 155 9.29 -20.22 5.65
CA GLY A 155 9.04 -20.89 4.37
C GLY A 155 7.86 -20.28 3.57
N THR A 156 7.18 -19.26 4.12
CA THR A 156 6.00 -18.62 3.50
C THR A 156 6.33 -17.33 2.78
N TYR A 157 7.49 -16.75 3.00
CA TYR A 157 7.95 -15.51 2.37
C TYR A 157 9.11 -15.76 1.42
N GLY A 158 9.21 -14.92 0.37
CA GLY A 158 10.41 -14.83 -0.43
C GLY A 158 11.52 -14.04 0.29
N TYR A 159 12.75 -14.26 -0.12
CA TYR A 159 13.90 -13.52 0.40
C TYR A 159 14.58 -12.76 -0.74
N ILE A 160 14.93 -11.49 -0.47
CA ILE A 160 15.81 -10.73 -1.34
C ILE A 160 17.24 -11.11 -0.99
N VAL A 161 17.96 -11.68 -1.95
CA VAL A 161 19.37 -12.04 -1.79
C VAL A 161 20.20 -11.10 -2.66
N PRO A 162 20.94 -10.14 -2.07
CA PRO A 162 21.76 -9.22 -2.86
C PRO A 162 22.89 -9.97 -3.57
N ALA A 163 23.14 -9.64 -4.82
CA ALA A 163 24.21 -10.26 -5.60
C ALA A 163 25.62 -9.84 -5.12
N THR A 164 25.76 -8.62 -4.58
CA THR A 164 27.06 -8.01 -4.21
C THR A 164 27.16 -7.59 -2.76
N GLY A 165 26.09 -7.72 -1.98
CA GLY A 165 26.05 -7.26 -0.58
C GLY A 165 25.94 -5.73 -0.40
N GLU A 166 25.89 -4.95 -1.48
CA GLU A 166 25.69 -3.51 -1.48
C GLU A 166 24.25 -3.22 -1.88
N GLY A 167 23.48 -2.69 -0.96
CA GLY A 167 22.15 -2.15 -1.22
C GLY A 167 22.21 -0.63 -1.39
N TRP A 168 21.09 -0.01 -1.66
CA TRP A 168 20.94 1.46 -1.57
C TRP A 168 21.20 1.91 -0.12
N PRO A 169 22.00 2.96 0.11
CA PRO A 169 22.39 3.44 1.45
C PRO A 169 21.22 4.00 2.28
#